data_40f0b0cc7392abe33c3ff53d6971ce0c
#
_entry.id   40f0b0cc7392abe33c3ff53d6971ce0c
#
_cell.length_a   1.000
_cell.length_b   1.000
_cell.length_c   1.000
_cell.angle_alpha   90.00
_cell.angle_beta   90.00
_cell.angle_gamma   90.00
#
_symmetry.space_group_name_H-M   'P 1'
#
loop_
_entity.id
_entity.type
_entity.pdbx_description
1 polymer ?
#
loop_
_entity_poly.entity_id
_entity_poly.type
_entity_poly.pdbx_seq_one_letter_code
_entity_poly.pdbx_strand_id
1 'polypeptide(L)'
;MRSRKQKKKELSEEQLEVIDTKNFFDRISPGIIRFYTDHYICGNSFRCVWAVTEYPPSTEETAILAHLADRNGVTLRIYDRLVTAAEQRKIVQQAMRKNHMMTTVNDVNESIKAQDNINDVVELISELRRNKEPLLHTAVFIELKASTEDKLKELQADIQMELTRSKISVDRLLLRQKEGFLSCLLYTSDAAD
;
A
#
# COMPACT_ATOMS: atom_id res chain seq x y z
N MET A 1 -8.70 21.56 59.82
CA MET A 1 -7.55 21.40 58.92
C MET A 1 -7.50 19.95 58.48
N ARG A 2 -7.88 19.60 57.24
CA ARG A 2 -7.70 18.28 56.69
C ARG A 2 -6.20 18.01 56.51
N SER A 3 -5.75 16.84 56.96
CA SER A 3 -4.34 16.42 56.92
C SER A 3 -3.81 16.40 55.47
N ARG A 4 -2.55 16.80 55.28
CA ARG A 4 -1.83 16.79 54.00
C ARG A 4 -1.89 15.41 53.27
N LYS A 5 -2.07 14.33 54.05
CA LYS A 5 -2.23 12.95 53.53
C LYS A 5 -3.61 12.71 52.90
N GLN A 6 -4.69 13.30 53.46
CA GLN A 6 -6.04 13.18 52.89
C GLN A 6 -6.14 13.93 51.55
N LYS A 7 -5.55 15.17 51.51
CA LYS A 7 -5.50 15.96 50.26
C LYS A 7 -4.73 15.23 49.12
N LYS A 8 -3.67 14.45 49.47
CA LYS A 8 -2.90 13.68 48.50
C LYS A 8 -3.66 12.44 48.00
N LYS A 9 -4.53 11.87 48.84
CA LYS A 9 -5.40 10.75 48.49
C LYS A 9 -6.55 11.18 47.59
N GLU A 10 -7.18 12.30 47.90
CA GLU A 10 -8.26 12.87 47.07
C GLU A 10 -7.76 13.27 45.66
N LEU A 11 -6.54 13.84 45.54
CA LEU A 11 -5.90 14.12 44.24
C LEU A 11 -5.59 12.89 43.42
N SER A 12 -5.24 11.77 44.05
CA SER A 12 -4.96 10.51 43.34
C SER A 12 -6.24 9.82 42.86
N GLU A 13 -7.35 9.97 43.56
CA GLU A 13 -8.65 9.42 43.16
C GLU A 13 -9.24 10.24 42.00
N GLU A 14 -9.17 11.57 42.03
CA GLU A 14 -9.55 12.43 40.89
C GLU A 14 -8.66 12.14 39.63
N GLN A 15 -7.36 11.92 39.85
CA GLN A 15 -6.47 11.55 38.75
C GLN A 15 -6.77 10.14 38.18
N LEU A 16 -7.22 9.22 39.02
CA LEU A 16 -7.64 7.87 38.59
C LEU A 16 -8.99 7.92 37.87
N GLU A 17 -9.95 8.75 38.30
CA GLU A 17 -11.22 8.97 37.59
C GLU A 17 -11.00 9.61 36.21
N VAL A 18 -10.07 10.56 36.09
CA VAL A 18 -9.69 11.16 34.78
C VAL A 18 -9.05 10.12 33.84
N ILE A 19 -8.38 9.10 34.39
CA ILE A 19 -7.81 8.00 33.58
C ILE A 19 -8.89 7.01 33.18
N ASP A 20 -9.90 6.80 33.99
CA ASP A 20 -10.98 5.84 33.72
C ASP A 20 -12.04 6.37 32.75
N THR A 21 -12.15 7.68 32.59
CA THR A 21 -13.03 8.34 31.61
C THR A 21 -12.45 8.42 30.20
N LYS A 22 -11.18 8.03 29.98
CA LYS A 22 -10.64 7.96 28.64
C LYS A 22 -11.38 6.87 27.85
N ASN A 23 -12.11 7.31 26.86
CA ASN A 23 -12.80 6.45 25.92
C ASN A 23 -11.79 5.45 25.31
N PHE A 24 -12.24 4.25 24.99
CA PHE A 24 -11.41 3.23 24.31
C PHE A 24 -10.59 3.82 23.14
N PHE A 25 -11.20 4.73 22.36
CA PHE A 25 -10.53 5.42 21.26
C PHE A 25 -9.35 6.30 21.70
N ASP A 26 -9.40 6.92 22.88
CA ASP A 26 -8.29 7.72 23.41
C ASP A 26 -7.09 6.85 23.83
N ARG A 27 -7.35 5.58 24.18
CA ARG A 27 -6.31 4.61 24.55
C ARG A 27 -5.59 4.02 23.35
N ILE A 28 -6.27 3.85 22.22
CA ILE A 28 -5.72 3.27 21.00
C ILE A 28 -5.25 4.33 20.01
N SER A 29 -5.69 5.60 20.17
CA SER A 29 -5.27 6.69 19.33
C SER A 29 -3.79 7.05 19.57
N PRO A 30 -2.98 7.13 18.51
CA PRO A 30 -1.60 7.59 18.65
C PRO A 30 -1.61 9.07 19.11
N GLY A 31 -0.86 9.40 20.16
CA GLY A 31 -0.81 10.76 20.72
C GLY A 31 -0.29 11.81 19.74
N ILE A 32 0.52 11.42 18.75
CA ILE A 32 1.09 12.31 17.75
C ILE A 32 1.18 11.57 16.41
N ILE A 33 0.75 12.23 15.32
CA ILE A 33 1.05 11.84 13.95
C ILE A 33 1.71 13.04 13.27
N ARG A 34 2.91 12.83 12.69
CA ARG A 34 3.63 13.84 11.92
C ARG A 34 4.09 13.26 10.60
N PHE A 35 3.79 13.94 9.50
CA PHE A 35 4.19 13.54 8.16
C PHE A 35 5.42 14.32 7.71
N TYR A 36 6.37 13.60 7.11
CA TYR A 36 7.58 14.11 6.49
C TYR A 36 7.58 13.76 5.00
N THR A 37 8.65 14.08 4.30
CA THR A 37 8.75 13.86 2.85
C THR A 37 8.65 12.39 2.45
N ASP A 38 9.30 11.49 3.19
CA ASP A 38 9.51 10.07 2.86
C ASP A 38 9.02 9.10 3.94
N HIS A 39 8.61 9.62 5.09
CA HIS A 39 8.12 8.84 6.23
C HIS A 39 7.13 9.63 7.06
N TYR A 40 6.56 9.00 8.07
CA TYR A 40 5.76 9.65 9.10
C TYR A 40 6.03 9.02 10.47
N ILE A 41 5.80 9.80 11.53
CA ILE A 41 5.88 9.35 12.90
C ILE A 41 4.45 9.12 13.41
N CYS A 42 4.21 7.96 14.00
CA CYS A 42 2.94 7.61 14.60
C CYS A 42 3.19 7.06 16.01
N GLY A 43 2.86 7.86 17.04
CA GLY A 43 3.25 7.59 18.42
C GLY A 43 4.78 7.53 18.56
N ASN A 44 5.30 6.37 18.99
CA ASN A 44 6.73 6.14 19.18
C ASN A 44 7.38 5.35 18.03
N SER A 45 6.74 5.29 16.86
CA SER A 45 7.25 4.54 15.71
C SER A 45 7.41 5.40 14.48
N PHE A 46 8.51 5.16 13.76
CA PHE A 46 8.79 5.68 12.43
C PHE A 46 8.19 4.73 11.40
N ARG A 47 7.47 5.28 10.42
CA ARG A 47 6.75 4.48 9.43
C ARG A 47 6.85 5.12 8.05
N CYS A 48 6.74 4.32 7.01
CA CYS A 48 6.49 4.80 5.66
C CYS A 48 5.56 3.87 4.92
N VAL A 49 4.89 4.40 3.89
CA VAL A 49 4.02 3.64 2.99
C VAL A 49 4.58 3.74 1.59
N TRP A 50 4.68 2.60 0.92
CA TRP A 50 5.01 2.45 -0.48
C TRP A 50 3.83 1.84 -1.22
N ALA A 51 3.61 2.24 -2.46
CA ALA A 51 2.60 1.66 -3.33
C ALA A 51 3.27 0.80 -4.40
N VAL A 52 2.78 -0.42 -4.62
CA VAL A 52 3.27 -1.26 -5.72
C VAL A 52 2.70 -0.70 -7.02
N THR A 53 3.59 -0.44 -8.00
CA THR A 53 3.24 0.16 -9.29
C THR A 53 3.34 -0.81 -10.45
N GLU A 54 4.28 -1.76 -10.37
CA GLU A 54 4.50 -2.75 -11.43
C GLU A 54 4.77 -4.11 -10.84
N TYR A 55 4.22 -5.13 -11.48
CA TYR A 55 4.42 -6.54 -11.16
C TYR A 55 5.25 -7.20 -12.26
N PRO A 56 5.99 -8.27 -11.94
CA PRO A 56 6.68 -9.04 -12.96
C PRO A 56 5.67 -9.69 -13.93
N PRO A 57 6.02 -9.84 -15.21
CA PRO A 57 5.13 -10.44 -16.20
C PRO A 57 4.79 -11.93 -15.91
N SER A 58 5.64 -12.61 -15.15
CA SER A 58 5.43 -13.97 -14.67
C SER A 58 5.85 -14.09 -13.22
N THR A 59 5.03 -14.71 -12.40
CA THR A 59 5.32 -15.03 -11.00
C THR A 59 5.68 -16.51 -10.89
N GLU A 60 6.95 -16.85 -11.12
CA GLU A 60 7.45 -18.21 -10.89
C GLU A 60 7.50 -18.54 -9.40
N GLU A 61 7.73 -17.52 -8.55
CA GLU A 61 7.68 -17.62 -7.08
C GLU A 61 6.32 -17.15 -6.57
N THR A 62 5.49 -18.10 -6.20
CA THR A 62 4.08 -17.90 -5.86
C THR A 62 3.81 -17.23 -4.51
N ALA A 63 4.78 -16.72 -3.79
CA ALA A 63 4.54 -16.18 -2.44
C ALA A 63 5.37 -14.94 -2.07
N ILE A 64 5.87 -14.17 -3.04
CA ILE A 64 6.75 -13.02 -2.77
C ILE A 64 6.12 -12.04 -1.77
N LEU A 65 4.87 -11.67 -2.02
CA LEU A 65 4.15 -10.75 -1.12
C LEU A 65 3.92 -11.36 0.27
N ALA A 66 3.68 -12.67 0.37
CA ALA A 66 3.52 -13.34 1.65
C ALA A 66 4.84 -13.34 2.44
N HIS A 67 5.97 -13.62 1.78
CA HIS A 67 7.30 -13.54 2.41
C HIS A 67 7.63 -12.13 2.92
N LEU A 68 7.23 -11.10 2.19
CA LEU A 68 7.37 -9.72 2.66
C LEU A 68 6.52 -9.46 3.91
N ALA A 69 5.28 -9.97 3.95
CA ALA A 69 4.37 -9.80 5.08
C ALA A 69 4.84 -10.51 6.36
N ASP A 70 5.58 -11.61 6.22
CA ASP A 70 6.14 -12.36 7.36
C ASP A 70 7.33 -11.65 8.03
N ARG A 71 7.86 -10.59 7.40
CA ARG A 71 8.95 -9.82 7.99
C ARG A 71 8.49 -8.92 9.12
N ASN A 72 9.28 -8.86 10.17
CA ASN A 72 9.00 -7.98 11.30
C ASN A 72 9.04 -6.50 10.88
N GLY A 73 8.00 -5.77 11.21
CA GLY A 73 7.87 -4.35 10.86
C GLY A 73 7.32 -4.09 9.46
N VAL A 74 6.92 -5.13 8.72
CA VAL A 74 6.25 -5.01 7.42
C VAL A 74 4.77 -5.33 7.56
N THR A 75 3.92 -4.54 6.94
CA THR A 75 2.48 -4.79 6.84
C THR A 75 2.07 -4.60 5.40
N LEU A 76 1.45 -5.62 4.80
CA LEU A 76 0.85 -5.52 3.48
C LEU A 76 -0.65 -5.23 3.60
N ARG A 77 -1.12 -4.36 2.73
CA ARG A 77 -2.55 -4.11 2.53
C ARG A 77 -2.87 -4.28 1.05
N ILE A 78 -3.76 -5.20 0.79
CA ILE A 78 -4.21 -5.54 -0.56
C ILE A 78 -5.69 -5.18 -0.64
N TYR A 79 -6.04 -4.35 -1.61
CA TYR A 79 -7.40 -3.93 -1.88
C TYR A 79 -7.79 -4.39 -3.27
N ASP A 80 -8.87 -5.13 -3.35
CA ASP A 80 -9.40 -5.65 -4.60
C ASP A 80 -10.80 -5.10 -4.86
N ARG A 81 -11.02 -4.63 -6.09
CA ARG A 81 -12.33 -4.19 -6.57
C ARG A 81 -12.67 -4.93 -7.85
N LEU A 82 -13.88 -5.43 -7.92
CA LEU A 82 -14.40 -6.01 -9.16
C LEU A 82 -14.50 -4.93 -10.24
N VAL A 83 -13.94 -5.22 -11.40
CA VAL A 83 -14.05 -4.38 -12.59
C VAL A 83 -15.36 -4.72 -13.29
N THR A 84 -16.20 -3.70 -13.53
CA THR A 84 -17.46 -3.91 -14.24
C THR A 84 -17.22 -4.29 -15.70
N ALA A 85 -18.19 -4.97 -16.35
CA ALA A 85 -18.05 -5.37 -17.75
C ALA A 85 -17.88 -4.16 -18.72
N ALA A 86 -18.34 -2.98 -18.33
CA ALA A 86 -18.16 -1.75 -19.09
C ALA A 86 -16.73 -1.22 -18.97
N GLU A 87 -16.20 -1.16 -17.74
CA GLU A 87 -14.81 -0.78 -17.44
C GLU A 87 -13.83 -1.76 -18.09
N GLN A 88 -14.07 -3.07 -17.97
CA GLN A 88 -13.24 -4.09 -18.61
C GLN A 88 -13.11 -3.86 -20.11
N ARG A 89 -14.24 -3.59 -20.79
CA ARG A 89 -14.22 -3.26 -22.23
C ARG A 89 -13.40 -2.01 -22.53
N LYS A 90 -13.52 -0.96 -21.69
CA LYS A 90 -12.78 0.29 -21.84
C LYS A 90 -11.28 0.06 -21.67
N ILE A 91 -10.86 -0.66 -20.62
CA ILE A 91 -9.44 -1.01 -20.34
C ILE A 91 -8.84 -1.75 -21.53
N VAL A 92 -9.51 -2.81 -21.99
CA VAL A 92 -9.06 -3.61 -23.13
C VAL A 92 -8.95 -2.76 -24.41
N GLN A 93 -9.96 -1.94 -24.70
CA GLN A 93 -9.93 -1.07 -25.88
C GLN A 93 -8.79 -0.04 -25.81
N GLN A 94 -8.53 0.52 -24.64
CA GLN A 94 -7.41 1.47 -24.44
C GLN A 94 -6.06 0.77 -24.59
N ALA A 95 -5.88 -0.42 -24.02
CA ALA A 95 -4.66 -1.21 -24.17
C ALA A 95 -4.39 -1.55 -25.65
N MET A 96 -5.41 -2.04 -26.34
CA MET A 96 -5.33 -2.33 -27.78
C MET A 96 -4.97 -1.09 -28.62
N ARG A 97 -5.64 0.04 -28.38
CA ARG A 97 -5.35 1.28 -29.13
C ARG A 97 -3.92 1.76 -28.88
N LYS A 98 -3.47 1.76 -27.62
CA LYS A 98 -2.10 2.18 -27.26
C LYS A 98 -1.06 1.31 -27.95
N ASN A 99 -1.21 0.00 -27.91
CA ASN A 99 -0.29 -0.94 -28.51
C ASN A 99 -0.32 -0.86 -30.05
N HIS A 100 -1.50 -0.72 -30.68
CA HIS A 100 -1.58 -0.48 -32.12
C HIS A 100 -0.87 0.81 -32.57
N MET A 101 -0.94 1.88 -31.78
CA MET A 101 -0.18 3.09 -32.09
C MET A 101 1.33 2.85 -32.02
N MET A 102 1.79 2.02 -31.07
CA MET A 102 3.21 1.70 -30.90
C MET A 102 3.74 0.74 -31.98
N THR A 103 2.91 -0.12 -32.56
CA THR A 103 3.35 -0.98 -33.69
C THR A 103 3.68 -0.19 -34.97
N THR A 104 3.24 1.07 -35.07
CA THR A 104 3.52 1.97 -36.22
C THR A 104 4.74 2.87 -36.00
N VAL A 105 5.42 2.75 -34.87
CA VAL A 105 6.67 3.51 -34.57
C VAL A 105 7.84 2.84 -35.29
N ASN A 106 8.78 3.66 -35.76
CA ASN A 106 9.96 3.18 -36.54
C ASN A 106 11.00 2.40 -35.72
N ASP A 107 10.79 2.21 -34.41
CA ASP A 107 11.66 1.37 -33.58
C ASP A 107 11.16 -0.09 -33.58
N VAL A 108 11.96 -0.96 -34.16
CA VAL A 108 11.67 -2.39 -34.30
C VAL A 108 11.45 -3.06 -32.93
N ASN A 109 12.24 -2.70 -31.93
CA ASN A 109 12.12 -3.30 -30.59
C ASN A 109 10.83 -2.88 -29.89
N GLU A 110 10.41 -1.63 -30.03
CA GLU A 110 9.13 -1.15 -29.49
C GLU A 110 7.94 -1.76 -30.21
N SER A 111 8.07 -1.92 -31.53
CA SER A 111 7.04 -2.58 -32.35
C SER A 111 6.83 -4.05 -31.98
N ILE A 112 7.91 -4.80 -31.75
CA ILE A 112 7.83 -6.21 -31.31
C ILE A 112 7.17 -6.30 -29.94
N LYS A 113 7.61 -5.50 -28.98
CA LYS A 113 7.00 -5.46 -27.62
C LYS A 113 5.51 -5.10 -27.67
N ALA A 114 5.13 -4.16 -28.52
CA ALA A 114 3.74 -3.77 -28.69
C ALA A 114 2.90 -4.91 -29.28
N GLN A 115 3.44 -5.69 -30.21
CA GLN A 115 2.77 -6.85 -30.78
C GLN A 115 2.62 -7.99 -29.73
N ASP A 116 3.65 -8.26 -28.93
CA ASP A 116 3.58 -9.23 -27.84
C ASP A 116 2.50 -8.81 -26.81
N ASN A 117 2.47 -7.54 -26.40
CA ASN A 117 1.43 -7.02 -25.52
C ASN A 117 0.02 -7.15 -26.09
N ILE A 118 -0.18 -7.04 -27.42
CA ILE A 118 -1.49 -7.26 -28.04
C ILE A 118 -1.88 -8.74 -27.91
N ASN A 119 -0.95 -9.65 -28.16
CA ASN A 119 -1.18 -11.08 -28.04
C ASN A 119 -1.57 -11.44 -26.60
N ASP A 120 -0.85 -10.93 -25.59
CA ASP A 120 -1.13 -11.14 -24.17
C ASP A 120 -2.53 -10.63 -23.79
N VAL A 121 -2.94 -9.46 -24.29
CA VAL A 121 -4.29 -8.92 -24.06
C VAL A 121 -5.36 -9.82 -24.66
N VAL A 122 -5.13 -10.35 -25.87
CA VAL A 122 -6.06 -11.28 -26.55
C VAL A 122 -6.18 -12.59 -25.77
N GLU A 123 -5.05 -13.13 -25.29
CA GLU A 123 -5.02 -14.35 -24.48
C GLU A 123 -5.78 -14.14 -23.16
N LEU A 124 -5.48 -13.06 -22.43
CA LEU A 124 -6.18 -12.69 -21.19
C LEU A 124 -7.71 -12.62 -21.41
N ILE A 125 -8.17 -11.97 -22.50
CA ILE A 125 -9.61 -11.89 -22.79
C ILE A 125 -10.20 -13.28 -23.04
N SER A 126 -9.48 -14.14 -23.74
CA SER A 126 -9.94 -15.51 -24.04
C SER A 126 -10.04 -16.34 -22.76
N GLU A 127 -9.09 -16.21 -21.84
CA GLU A 127 -9.10 -16.86 -20.54
C GLU A 127 -10.23 -16.39 -19.64
N LEU A 128 -10.41 -15.07 -19.49
CA LEU A 128 -11.51 -14.48 -18.72
C LEU A 128 -12.89 -14.95 -19.21
N ARG A 129 -13.04 -15.11 -20.55
CA ARG A 129 -14.28 -15.64 -21.13
C ARG A 129 -14.47 -17.13 -20.89
N ARG A 130 -13.39 -17.90 -21.02
CA ARG A 130 -13.42 -19.36 -20.83
C ARG A 130 -13.69 -19.75 -19.40
N ASN A 131 -13.00 -19.10 -18.47
CA ASN A 131 -13.05 -19.42 -17.04
C ASN A 131 -14.20 -18.68 -16.32
N LYS A 132 -14.85 -17.71 -16.97
CA LYS A 132 -15.85 -16.81 -16.37
C LYS A 132 -15.33 -16.08 -15.13
N GLU A 133 -14.03 -15.81 -15.10
CA GLU A 133 -13.39 -15.08 -14.00
C GLU A 133 -13.57 -13.57 -14.18
N PRO A 134 -13.90 -12.83 -13.11
CA PRO A 134 -13.96 -11.39 -13.18
C PRO A 134 -12.55 -10.78 -13.18
N LEU A 135 -12.37 -9.67 -13.90
CA LEU A 135 -11.17 -8.85 -13.76
C LEU A 135 -11.22 -8.08 -12.43
N LEU A 136 -10.11 -8.10 -11.69
CA LEU A 136 -9.95 -7.35 -10.46
C LEU A 136 -9.03 -6.15 -10.68
N HIS A 137 -9.38 -5.03 -10.09
CA HIS A 137 -8.48 -3.90 -9.92
C HIS A 137 -7.86 -4.02 -8.53
N THR A 138 -6.57 -4.33 -8.49
CA THR A 138 -5.83 -4.58 -7.24
C THR A 138 -4.88 -3.42 -6.96
N ALA A 139 -4.92 -2.91 -5.72
CA ALA A 139 -3.95 -1.97 -5.19
C ALA A 139 -3.23 -2.59 -3.99
N VAL A 140 -1.90 -2.56 -4.02
CA VAL A 140 -1.06 -3.11 -2.95
C VAL A 140 -0.21 -2.01 -2.33
N PHE A 141 -0.33 -1.86 -1.01
CA PHE A 141 0.47 -0.96 -0.21
C PHE A 141 1.34 -1.75 0.77
N ILE A 142 2.57 -1.30 0.93
CA ILE A 142 3.55 -1.84 1.86
C ILE A 142 3.82 -0.79 2.92
N GLU A 143 3.38 -1.02 4.15
CA GLU A 143 3.72 -0.16 5.29
C GLU A 143 4.92 -0.75 6.02
N LEU A 144 5.98 0.03 6.19
CA LEU A 144 7.17 -0.31 6.94
C LEU A 144 7.16 0.44 8.26
N LYS A 145 7.52 -0.25 9.35
CA LYS A 145 7.50 0.28 10.72
C LYS A 145 8.77 -0.08 11.45
N ALA A 146 9.38 0.91 12.11
CA ALA A 146 10.54 0.70 12.98
C ALA A 146 10.48 1.59 14.24
N SER A 147 11.34 1.29 15.24
CA SER A 147 11.42 2.06 16.48
C SER A 147 12.26 3.34 16.35
N THR A 148 13.17 3.40 15.36
CA THR A 148 14.04 4.54 15.08
C THR A 148 14.09 4.79 13.58
N GLU A 149 14.49 6.01 13.19
CA GLU A 149 14.64 6.39 11.79
C GLU A 149 15.71 5.55 11.09
N ASP A 150 16.84 5.30 11.75
CA ASP A 150 17.94 4.51 11.17
C ASP A 150 17.50 3.07 10.88
N LYS A 151 16.77 2.43 11.81
CA LYS A 151 16.20 1.10 11.60
C LYS A 151 15.14 1.09 10.49
N LEU A 152 14.41 2.20 10.33
CA LEU A 152 13.47 2.32 9.20
C LEU A 152 14.23 2.35 7.88
N LYS A 153 15.33 3.10 7.79
CA LYS A 153 16.17 3.16 6.58
C LYS A 153 16.83 1.80 6.25
N GLU A 154 17.29 1.07 7.27
CA GLU A 154 17.79 -0.30 7.09
C GLU A 154 16.70 -1.21 6.53
N LEU A 155 15.51 -1.22 7.15
CA LEU A 155 14.38 -2.00 6.69
C LEU A 155 13.95 -1.62 5.25
N GLN A 156 13.95 -0.33 4.93
CA GLN A 156 13.67 0.16 3.58
C GLN A 156 14.66 -0.39 2.55
N ALA A 157 15.96 -0.42 2.88
CA ALA A 157 17.00 -0.94 2.00
C ALA A 157 16.84 -2.44 1.76
N ASP A 158 16.55 -3.21 2.81
CA ASP A 158 16.33 -4.66 2.73
C ASP A 158 15.10 -4.99 1.87
N ILE A 159 13.99 -4.32 2.12
CA ILE A 159 12.75 -4.54 1.34
C ILE A 159 12.93 -4.10 -0.11
N GLN A 160 13.62 -2.98 -0.35
CA GLN A 160 13.92 -2.54 -1.73
C GLN A 160 14.75 -3.56 -2.49
N MET A 161 15.73 -4.19 -1.85
CA MET A 161 16.56 -5.23 -2.46
C MET A 161 15.72 -6.46 -2.83
N GLU A 162 14.82 -6.88 -1.96
CA GLU A 162 13.93 -8.03 -2.19
C GLU A 162 12.93 -7.76 -3.32
N LEU A 163 12.31 -6.57 -3.31
CA LEU A 163 11.41 -6.14 -4.40
C LEU A 163 12.14 -6.09 -5.75
N THR A 164 13.38 -5.58 -5.76
CA THR A 164 14.21 -5.52 -6.98
C THR A 164 14.51 -6.92 -7.51
N ARG A 165 14.84 -7.89 -6.65
CA ARG A 165 15.05 -9.30 -7.04
C ARG A 165 13.80 -9.88 -7.66
N SER A 166 12.65 -9.54 -7.12
CA SER A 166 11.34 -10.03 -7.56
C SER A 166 10.78 -9.25 -8.73
N LYS A 167 11.52 -8.27 -9.28
CA LYS A 167 11.08 -7.38 -10.37
C LYS A 167 9.78 -6.64 -10.07
N ILE A 168 9.55 -6.31 -8.80
CA ILE A 168 8.41 -5.52 -8.36
C ILE A 168 8.86 -4.07 -8.20
N SER A 169 8.18 -3.14 -8.88
CA SER A 169 8.42 -1.71 -8.76
C SER A 169 7.47 -1.08 -7.73
N VAL A 170 8.00 -0.12 -6.96
CA VAL A 170 7.23 0.61 -5.96
C VAL A 170 7.42 2.12 -6.09
N ASP A 171 6.35 2.87 -5.86
CA ASP A 171 6.40 4.30 -5.59
C ASP A 171 6.53 4.50 -4.07
N ARG A 172 7.58 5.22 -3.65
CA ARG A 172 7.82 5.54 -2.24
C ARG A 172 6.90 6.62 -1.68
N LEU A 173 5.97 7.12 -2.47
CA LEU A 173 5.01 8.16 -2.11
C LEU A 173 5.69 9.39 -1.48
N LEU A 174 6.78 9.88 -2.08
CA LEU A 174 7.47 11.08 -1.62
C LEU A 174 6.51 12.26 -1.62
N LEU A 175 6.48 13.02 -0.51
CA LEU A 175 5.54 14.12 -0.23
C LEU A 175 4.06 13.69 -0.11
N ARG A 176 3.75 12.41 -0.31
CA ARG A 176 2.39 11.84 -0.27
C ARG A 176 2.21 10.78 0.82
N GLN A 177 3.03 10.81 1.86
CA GLN A 177 2.96 9.84 2.97
C GLN A 177 1.63 9.94 3.75
N LYS A 178 1.01 11.12 3.79
CA LYS A 178 -0.31 11.31 4.39
C LYS A 178 -1.40 10.60 3.60
N GLU A 179 -1.39 10.75 2.29
CA GLU A 179 -2.32 10.07 1.37
C GLU A 179 -2.12 8.56 1.44
N GLY A 180 -0.87 8.09 1.44
CA GLY A 180 -0.53 6.68 1.62
C GLY A 180 -1.06 6.12 2.95
N PHE A 181 -0.88 6.84 4.05
CA PHE A 181 -1.43 6.46 5.36
C PHE A 181 -2.96 6.38 5.33
N LEU A 182 -3.64 7.38 4.76
CA LEU A 182 -5.11 7.37 4.64
C LEU A 182 -5.61 6.23 3.75
N SER A 183 -4.93 5.96 2.62
CA SER A 183 -5.25 4.83 1.75
C SER A 183 -5.06 3.48 2.46
N CYS A 184 -4.12 3.39 3.40
CA CYS A 184 -3.94 2.22 4.24
C CYS A 184 -5.04 2.04 5.28
N LEU A 185 -5.69 3.12 5.74
CA LEU A 185 -6.76 3.06 6.75
C LEU A 185 -8.14 2.94 6.13
N LEU A 186 -8.36 3.67 5.06
CA LEU A 186 -9.67 3.84 4.42
C LEU A 186 -9.46 3.67 2.91
N TYR A 187 -9.78 2.49 2.39
CA TYR A 187 -9.95 2.37 0.95
C TYR A 187 -11.24 3.12 0.56
N THR A 188 -11.10 4.37 0.21
CA THR A 188 -12.16 5.11 -0.48
C THR A 188 -11.88 5.02 -1.97
N SER A 189 -12.85 4.54 -2.74
CA SER A 189 -12.78 4.39 -4.20
C SER A 189 -12.52 5.72 -4.94
N ASP A 190 -12.59 6.84 -4.24
CA ASP A 190 -12.46 8.19 -4.78
C ASP A 190 -10.99 8.67 -4.91
N ALA A 191 -10.01 7.87 -4.50
CA ALA A 191 -8.58 8.22 -4.64
C ALA A 191 -7.96 7.78 -5.97
N ALA A 192 -8.77 7.25 -6.90
CA ALA A 192 -8.33 6.67 -8.18
C ALA A 192 -8.83 7.45 -9.43
N ASP A 193 -9.41 8.65 -9.24
CA ASP A 193 -9.78 9.56 -10.33
C ASP A 193 -8.73 10.65 -10.57
#